data_72077616e42d1170d1f93ab97abfd8b9
#
_entry.id   72077616e42d1170d1f93ab97abfd8b9
#
_cell.length_a   1.000
_cell.length_b   1.000
_cell.length_c   1.000
_cell.angle_alpha   90.00
_cell.angle_beta   90.00
_cell.angle_gamma   90.00
#
_symmetry.space_group_name_H-M   'P 1'
#
loop_
_entity.id
_entity.type
_entity.pdbx_description
1 polymer ?
#
loop_
_entity_poly.entity_id
_entity_poly.type
_entity_poly.pdbx_seq_one_letter_code
_entity_poly.pdbx_strand_id
1 'polypeptide(L)'
;MILSLLKTYSRLFIFAAGLLLGIQVPNFVDQYERRIDAHYLEVSANISGFQSTADRLFSGNMEALITYYAESNDLVFESDAQSIRVIVARYSRISNEREALSRNTFAAAMHVLLYANAEFIDETFEQYGYTIPLNMLAVGWGIAIALLLTITIDLGVFGCVKCAGLINRRKKPVEEPLAKELSVLI
;
A
#
# COMPACT_ATOMS: atom_id res chain seq x y z
N MET A 1 -5.27 10.07 39.22
CA MET A 1 -3.95 9.46 39.13
C MET A 1 -3.97 8.22 38.19
N ILE A 2 -4.81 7.20 38.41
CA ILE A 2 -4.87 5.99 37.58
C ILE A 2 -5.23 6.30 36.10
N LEU A 3 -6.23 7.14 35.84
CA LEU A 3 -6.64 7.56 34.49
C LEU A 3 -5.55 8.34 33.73
N SER A 4 -4.75 9.16 34.41
CA SER A 4 -3.64 9.86 33.76
C SER A 4 -2.48 8.92 33.42
N LEU A 5 -2.18 7.96 34.29
CA LEU A 5 -1.20 6.90 34.00
C LEU A 5 -1.64 6.05 32.83
N LEU A 6 -2.90 5.61 32.82
CA LEU A 6 -3.45 4.78 31.72
C LEU A 6 -3.34 5.51 30.36
N LYS A 7 -3.67 6.81 30.33
CA LYS A 7 -3.53 7.63 29.13
C LYS A 7 -2.08 7.72 28.64
N THR A 8 -1.13 7.88 29.55
CA THR A 8 0.30 7.98 29.20
C THR A 8 0.82 6.66 28.64
N TYR A 9 0.50 5.54 29.31
CA TYR A 9 0.92 4.21 28.82
C TYR A 9 0.25 3.82 27.51
N SER A 10 -1.03 4.17 27.32
CA SER A 10 -1.70 3.94 26.01
C SER A 10 -1.02 4.69 24.89
N ARG A 11 -0.61 5.93 25.08
CA ARG A 11 0.13 6.71 24.08
C ARG A 11 1.49 6.08 23.77
N LEU A 12 2.21 5.65 24.80
CA LEU A 12 3.50 4.99 24.62
C LEU A 12 3.34 3.69 23.82
N PHE A 13 2.30 2.91 24.14
CA PHE A 13 2.00 1.68 23.41
C PHE A 13 1.64 1.95 21.94
N ILE A 14 0.79 2.94 21.66
CA ILE A 14 0.42 3.35 20.29
C ILE A 14 1.66 3.83 19.52
N PHE A 15 2.51 4.63 20.16
CA PHE A 15 3.74 5.11 19.55
C PHE A 15 4.68 3.94 19.22
N ALA A 16 4.89 3.01 20.15
CA ALA A 16 5.74 1.84 19.92
C ALA A 16 5.18 0.92 18.81
N ALA A 17 3.88 0.67 18.81
CA ALA A 17 3.22 -0.09 17.75
C ALA A 17 3.33 0.61 16.39
N GLY A 18 3.10 1.92 16.33
CA GLY A 18 3.26 2.73 15.13
C GLY A 18 4.70 2.75 14.62
N LEU A 19 5.69 2.78 15.51
CA LEU A 19 7.10 2.68 15.15
C LEU A 19 7.43 1.34 14.49
N LEU A 20 6.98 0.24 15.08
CA LEU A 20 7.20 -1.10 14.53
C LEU A 20 6.53 -1.29 13.17
N LEU A 21 5.29 -0.83 13.02
CA LEU A 21 4.56 -0.87 11.75
C LEU A 21 5.22 0.01 10.70
N GLY A 22 5.65 1.21 11.09
CA GLY A 22 6.27 2.16 10.17
C GLY A 22 7.62 1.69 9.62
N ILE A 23 8.42 1.00 10.43
CA ILE A 23 9.68 0.39 9.99
C ILE A 23 9.43 -0.71 8.94
N GLN A 24 8.29 -1.39 9.01
CA GLN A 24 7.97 -2.46 8.07
C GLN A 24 7.58 -1.94 6.67
N VAL A 25 7.14 -0.68 6.54
CA VAL A 25 6.73 -0.13 5.22
C VAL A 25 7.85 -0.21 4.19
N PRO A 26 9.03 0.38 4.40
CA PRO A 26 10.11 0.28 3.42
C PRO A 26 10.63 -1.15 3.25
N ASN A 27 10.58 -1.98 4.29
CA ASN A 27 10.97 -3.39 4.20
C ASN A 27 10.03 -4.18 3.27
N PHE A 28 8.72 -3.94 3.37
CA PHE A 28 7.75 -4.58 2.49
C PHE A 28 7.92 -4.14 1.03
N VAL A 29 8.12 -2.83 0.81
CA VAL A 29 8.37 -2.27 -0.53
C VAL A 29 9.63 -2.89 -1.16
N ASP A 30 10.72 -3.01 -0.41
CA ASP A 30 11.98 -3.61 -0.87
C ASP A 30 11.80 -5.11 -1.24
N GLN A 31 11.03 -5.86 -0.45
CA GLN A 31 10.73 -7.27 -0.75
C GLN A 31 9.81 -7.41 -1.98
N TYR A 32 8.83 -6.52 -2.13
CA TYR A 32 7.97 -6.46 -3.30
C TYR A 32 8.77 -6.12 -4.57
N GLU A 33 9.65 -5.12 -4.51
CA GLU A 33 10.53 -4.73 -5.63
C GLU A 33 11.43 -5.89 -6.06
N ARG A 34 12.07 -6.59 -5.13
CA ARG A 34 12.89 -7.78 -5.43
C ARG A 34 12.09 -8.89 -6.10
N ARG A 35 10.82 -9.05 -5.74
CA ARG A 35 9.94 -10.03 -6.39
C ARG A 35 9.64 -9.64 -7.82
N ILE A 36 9.29 -8.38 -8.05
CA ILE A 36 9.08 -7.85 -9.40
C ILE A 36 10.34 -8.00 -10.25
N ASP A 37 11.52 -7.71 -9.71
CA ASP A 37 12.80 -7.90 -10.40
C ASP A 37 13.06 -9.37 -10.76
N ALA A 38 12.75 -10.30 -9.87
CA ALA A 38 12.89 -11.73 -10.14
C ALA A 38 11.95 -12.19 -11.29
N HIS A 39 10.69 -11.80 -11.26
CA HIS A 39 9.75 -12.08 -12.34
C HIS A 39 10.12 -11.40 -13.65
N TYR A 40 10.68 -10.18 -13.60
CA TYR A 40 11.17 -9.47 -14.78
C TYR A 40 12.33 -10.22 -15.43
N LEU A 41 13.28 -10.71 -14.66
CA LEU A 41 14.40 -11.50 -15.18
C LEU A 41 13.93 -12.82 -15.80
N GLU A 42 13.00 -13.52 -15.15
CA GLU A 42 12.41 -14.75 -15.67
C GLU A 42 11.70 -14.50 -17.00
N VAL A 43 10.77 -13.56 -17.06
CA VAL A 43 9.98 -13.32 -18.29
C VAL A 43 10.84 -12.74 -19.41
N SER A 44 11.88 -11.94 -19.07
CA SER A 44 12.86 -11.44 -20.04
C SER A 44 13.66 -12.58 -20.67
N ALA A 45 14.05 -13.58 -19.89
CA ALA A 45 14.72 -14.77 -20.39
C ALA A 45 13.78 -15.56 -21.32
N ASN A 46 12.50 -15.74 -20.92
CA ASN A 46 11.51 -16.47 -21.71
C ASN A 46 11.22 -15.81 -23.06
N ILE A 47 11.17 -14.46 -23.12
CA ILE A 47 10.87 -13.73 -24.38
C ILE A 47 12.11 -13.56 -25.26
N SER A 48 13.33 -13.69 -24.74
CA SER A 48 14.57 -13.32 -25.41
C SER A 48 14.79 -14.02 -26.74
N GLY A 49 14.43 -15.30 -26.86
CA GLY A 49 14.54 -16.09 -28.10
C GLY A 49 13.59 -15.57 -29.20
N PHE A 50 12.36 -15.24 -28.83
CA PHE A 50 11.39 -14.65 -29.75
C PHE A 50 11.78 -13.24 -30.15
N GLN A 51 12.28 -12.43 -29.21
CA GLN A 51 12.79 -11.09 -29.52
C GLN A 51 13.97 -11.15 -30.49
N SER A 52 14.93 -12.04 -30.27
CA SER A 52 16.05 -12.25 -31.20
C SER A 52 15.57 -12.66 -32.62
N THR A 53 14.51 -13.45 -32.71
CA THR A 53 13.91 -13.82 -33.98
C THR A 53 13.20 -12.64 -34.63
N ALA A 54 12.44 -11.86 -33.87
CA ALA A 54 11.79 -10.64 -34.33
C ALA A 54 12.83 -9.62 -34.82
N ASP A 55 13.92 -9.41 -34.08
CA ASP A 55 15.00 -8.49 -34.47
C ASP A 55 15.63 -8.88 -35.80
N ARG A 56 15.88 -10.17 -35.99
CA ARG A 56 16.56 -10.70 -37.21
C ARG A 56 15.67 -10.73 -38.43
N LEU A 57 14.38 -11.10 -38.30
CA LEU A 57 13.51 -11.43 -39.44
C LEU A 57 12.36 -10.44 -39.63
N PHE A 58 12.02 -9.65 -38.57
CA PHE A 58 10.86 -8.75 -38.56
C PHE A 58 11.23 -7.33 -38.14
N SER A 59 12.50 -6.92 -38.25
CA SER A 59 13.00 -5.60 -37.92
C SER A 59 12.65 -5.19 -36.46
N GLY A 60 12.67 -6.15 -35.53
CA GLY A 60 12.36 -5.94 -34.11
C GLY A 60 10.86 -5.92 -33.77
N ASN A 61 9.98 -6.12 -34.76
CA ASN A 61 8.53 -6.08 -34.54
C ASN A 61 8.01 -7.44 -34.06
N MET A 62 7.78 -7.54 -32.74
CA MET A 62 7.25 -8.74 -32.12
C MET A 62 5.84 -9.07 -32.58
N GLU A 63 4.97 -8.09 -32.82
CA GLU A 63 3.61 -8.33 -33.29
C GLU A 63 3.60 -8.91 -34.72
N ALA A 64 4.54 -8.48 -35.58
CA ALA A 64 4.69 -9.09 -36.91
C ALA A 64 5.13 -10.57 -36.84
N LEU A 65 6.01 -10.89 -35.88
CA LEU A 65 6.38 -12.29 -35.63
C LEU A 65 5.16 -13.10 -35.15
N ILE A 66 4.39 -12.59 -34.21
CA ILE A 66 3.19 -13.24 -33.67
C ILE A 66 2.14 -13.45 -34.80
N THR A 67 1.93 -12.44 -35.64
CA THR A 67 1.01 -12.53 -36.78
C THR A 67 1.46 -13.58 -37.76
N TYR A 68 2.76 -13.63 -38.08
CA TYR A 68 3.31 -14.69 -38.96
C TYR A 68 3.05 -16.10 -38.45
N TYR A 69 3.17 -16.31 -37.12
CA TYR A 69 2.85 -17.59 -36.47
C TYR A 69 1.35 -17.88 -36.51
N ALA A 70 0.51 -16.87 -36.23
CA ALA A 70 -0.95 -17.04 -36.21
C ALA A 70 -1.58 -17.29 -37.57
N GLU A 71 -0.97 -16.80 -38.66
CA GLU A 71 -1.42 -16.99 -40.04
C GLU A 71 -0.83 -18.25 -40.69
N SER A 72 -0.06 -19.02 -39.93
CA SER A 72 0.48 -20.30 -40.43
C SER A 72 -0.64 -21.33 -40.61
N ASN A 73 -0.53 -22.17 -41.65
CA ASN A 73 -1.43 -23.31 -41.82
C ASN A 73 -1.10 -24.49 -40.88
N ASP A 74 -0.12 -24.35 -40.01
CA ASP A 74 0.28 -25.36 -39.03
C ASP A 74 -0.29 -25.01 -37.64
N LEU A 75 -1.11 -25.91 -37.09
CA LEU A 75 -1.77 -25.76 -35.80
C LEU A 75 -0.78 -25.57 -34.62
N VAL A 76 0.45 -26.07 -34.77
CA VAL A 76 1.48 -25.88 -33.74
C VAL A 76 1.91 -24.41 -33.68
N PHE A 77 2.17 -23.81 -34.84
CA PHE A 77 2.53 -22.39 -34.92
C PHE A 77 1.40 -21.47 -34.48
N GLU A 78 0.15 -21.79 -34.84
CA GLU A 78 -1.02 -21.05 -34.36
C GLU A 78 -1.13 -21.08 -32.83
N SER A 79 -0.93 -22.25 -32.22
CA SER A 79 -0.90 -22.41 -30.76
C SER A 79 0.27 -21.62 -30.11
N ASP A 80 1.44 -21.66 -30.75
CA ASP A 80 2.61 -20.91 -30.30
C ASP A 80 2.40 -19.40 -30.35
N ALA A 81 1.69 -18.88 -31.36
CA ALA A 81 1.33 -17.47 -31.45
C ALA A 81 0.57 -16.99 -30.20
N GLN A 82 -0.39 -17.79 -29.72
CA GLN A 82 -1.13 -17.48 -28.50
C GLN A 82 -0.24 -17.50 -27.27
N SER A 83 0.66 -18.48 -27.16
CA SER A 83 1.61 -18.59 -26.05
C SER A 83 2.56 -17.39 -26.02
N ILE A 84 3.08 -16.97 -27.17
CA ILE A 84 3.95 -15.79 -27.29
C ILE A 84 3.21 -14.52 -26.87
N ARG A 85 1.94 -14.33 -27.26
CA ARG A 85 1.11 -13.20 -26.82
C ARG A 85 0.98 -13.13 -25.31
N VAL A 86 0.76 -14.25 -24.65
CA VAL A 86 0.67 -14.32 -23.19
C VAL A 86 1.99 -13.89 -22.53
N ILE A 87 3.13 -14.36 -23.05
CA ILE A 87 4.45 -13.99 -22.55
C ILE A 87 4.71 -12.49 -22.75
N VAL A 88 4.40 -11.94 -23.93
CA VAL A 88 4.57 -10.52 -24.24
C VAL A 88 3.70 -9.65 -23.32
N ALA A 89 2.44 -10.03 -23.10
CA ALA A 89 1.55 -9.32 -22.21
C ALA A 89 2.05 -9.36 -20.75
N ARG A 90 2.55 -10.51 -20.28
CA ARG A 90 3.16 -10.65 -18.97
C ARG A 90 4.42 -9.79 -18.83
N TYR A 91 5.29 -9.80 -19.83
CA TYR A 91 6.49 -8.96 -19.87
C TYR A 91 6.14 -7.46 -19.76
N SER A 92 5.18 -6.99 -20.54
CA SER A 92 4.74 -5.59 -20.51
C SER A 92 4.18 -5.21 -19.13
N ARG A 93 3.34 -6.05 -18.53
CA ARG A 93 2.77 -5.82 -17.20
C ARG A 93 3.85 -5.71 -16.13
N ILE A 94 4.79 -6.64 -16.11
CA ILE A 94 5.88 -6.66 -15.10
C ILE A 94 6.85 -5.51 -15.34
N SER A 95 7.14 -5.17 -16.60
CA SER A 95 7.99 -4.03 -16.95
C SER A 95 7.40 -2.71 -16.46
N ASN A 96 6.10 -2.50 -16.64
CA ASN A 96 5.39 -1.30 -16.17
C ASN A 96 5.40 -1.22 -14.63
N GLU A 97 5.18 -2.35 -13.96
CA GLU A 97 5.22 -2.43 -12.50
C GLU A 97 6.62 -2.07 -11.97
N ARG A 98 7.66 -2.64 -12.58
CA ARG A 98 9.06 -2.34 -12.27
C ARG A 98 9.40 -0.87 -12.48
N GLU A 99 8.94 -0.26 -13.56
CA GLU A 99 9.15 1.16 -13.82
C GLU A 99 8.48 2.05 -12.75
N ALA A 100 7.27 1.70 -12.33
CA ALA A 100 6.56 2.43 -11.28
C ALA A 100 7.32 2.40 -9.94
N LEU A 101 8.02 1.30 -9.63
CA LEU A 101 8.82 1.13 -8.42
C LEU A 101 10.20 1.83 -8.50
N SER A 102 10.76 2.03 -9.68
CA SER A 102 12.09 2.61 -9.90
C SER A 102 12.23 4.07 -9.47
N ARG A 103 11.15 4.72 -9.04
CA ARG A 103 11.10 6.10 -8.58
C ARG A 103 11.74 6.22 -7.18
N ASN A 104 11.36 7.24 -6.41
CA ASN A 104 11.81 7.35 -5.02
C ASN A 104 11.01 6.41 -4.10
N THR A 105 11.56 6.05 -2.94
CA THR A 105 10.95 5.11 -1.97
C THR A 105 9.54 5.51 -1.54
N PHE A 106 9.24 6.82 -1.43
CA PHE A 106 7.91 7.28 -1.07
C PHE A 106 6.90 7.01 -2.19
N ALA A 107 7.27 7.29 -3.45
CA ALA A 107 6.42 7.01 -4.60
C ALA A 107 6.20 5.50 -4.78
N ALA A 108 7.24 4.68 -4.58
CA ALA A 108 7.14 3.23 -4.60
C ALA A 108 6.20 2.72 -3.50
N ALA A 109 6.31 3.24 -2.26
CA ALA A 109 5.41 2.87 -1.17
C ALA A 109 3.95 3.25 -1.46
N MET A 110 3.71 4.42 -2.03
CA MET A 110 2.36 4.85 -2.45
C MET A 110 1.83 4.00 -3.61
N HIS A 111 2.67 3.62 -4.57
CA HIS A 111 2.29 2.71 -5.64
C HIS A 111 1.90 1.34 -5.09
N VAL A 112 2.73 0.75 -4.23
CA VAL A 112 2.45 -0.54 -3.59
C VAL A 112 1.15 -0.51 -2.78
N LEU A 113 0.88 0.60 -2.08
CA LEU A 113 -0.34 0.73 -1.27
C LEU A 113 -1.63 0.85 -2.09
N LEU A 114 -1.58 1.54 -3.26
CA LEU A 114 -2.78 1.95 -4.01
C LEU A 114 -2.97 1.21 -5.33
N TYR A 115 -1.91 0.76 -5.97
CA TYR A 115 -1.93 0.30 -7.37
C TYR A 115 -1.21 -1.03 -7.61
N ALA A 116 -0.55 -1.60 -6.60
CA ALA A 116 0.22 -2.83 -6.76
C ALA A 116 -0.66 -4.00 -7.27
N ASN A 117 -0.05 -4.87 -8.03
CA ASN A 117 -0.72 -6.06 -8.52
C ASN A 117 -0.96 -7.06 -7.38
N ALA A 118 -2.22 -7.51 -7.21
CA ALA A 118 -2.63 -8.41 -6.13
C ALA A 118 -1.82 -9.73 -6.14
N GLU A 119 -1.54 -10.30 -7.31
CA GLU A 119 -0.73 -11.51 -7.46
C GLU A 119 0.63 -11.38 -6.75
N PHE A 120 1.35 -10.28 -7.00
CA PHE A 120 2.68 -10.06 -6.41
C PHE A 120 2.62 -9.61 -4.94
N ILE A 121 1.53 -8.96 -4.54
CA ILE A 121 1.26 -8.65 -3.13
C ILE A 121 1.11 -9.95 -2.33
N ASP A 122 0.26 -10.87 -2.79
CA ASP A 122 0.01 -12.15 -2.12
C ASP A 122 1.28 -12.98 -2.04
N GLU A 123 2.02 -13.11 -3.13
CA GLU A 123 3.31 -13.80 -3.13
C GLU A 123 4.33 -13.15 -2.18
N THR A 124 4.31 -11.81 -2.05
CA THR A 124 5.21 -11.10 -1.15
C THR A 124 4.82 -11.38 0.30
N PHE A 125 3.53 -11.40 0.63
CA PHE A 125 3.06 -11.72 1.97
C PHE A 125 3.35 -13.16 2.38
N GLU A 126 3.20 -14.13 1.47
CA GLU A 126 3.48 -15.54 1.75
C GLU A 126 4.95 -15.79 2.13
N GLN A 127 5.86 -15.02 1.56
CA GLN A 127 7.30 -15.17 1.79
C GLN A 127 7.89 -14.01 2.61
N TYR A 128 7.01 -13.21 3.25
CA TYR A 128 7.45 -12.03 3.97
C TYR A 128 8.36 -12.35 5.15
N GLY A 129 9.59 -11.88 5.08
CA GLY A 129 10.51 -11.94 6.20
C GLY A 129 10.28 -10.77 7.16
N TYR A 130 9.78 -11.05 8.36
CA TYR A 130 9.54 -10.05 9.41
C TYR A 130 10.84 -9.52 10.04
N THR A 131 11.84 -9.27 9.21
CA THR A 131 13.10 -8.65 9.66
C THR A 131 12.90 -7.17 9.92
N ILE A 132 13.57 -6.63 10.93
CA ILE A 132 13.53 -5.20 11.25
C ILE A 132 14.79 -4.55 10.67
N PRO A 133 14.72 -3.85 9.54
CA PRO A 133 15.86 -3.14 8.97
C PRO A 133 16.17 -1.91 9.84
N LEU A 134 17.34 -1.91 10.50
CA LEU A 134 17.80 -0.79 11.32
C LEU A 134 18.62 0.21 10.48
N ASN A 135 18.08 0.62 9.32
CA ASN A 135 18.67 1.69 8.53
C ASN A 135 17.94 3.04 8.80
N MET A 136 18.63 4.14 8.48
CA MET A 136 18.10 5.50 8.73
C MET A 136 16.76 5.77 8.05
N LEU A 137 16.54 5.19 6.86
CA LEU A 137 15.29 5.32 6.13
C LEU A 137 14.13 4.64 6.87
N ALA A 138 14.32 3.38 7.28
CA ALA A 138 13.30 2.62 8.00
C ALA A 138 12.96 3.26 9.35
N VAL A 139 13.96 3.71 10.10
CA VAL A 139 13.77 4.45 11.37
C VAL A 139 12.99 5.73 11.13
N GLY A 140 13.32 6.50 10.08
CA GLY A 140 12.60 7.71 9.69
C GLY A 140 11.12 7.46 9.38
N TRP A 141 10.80 6.43 8.60
CA TRP A 141 9.43 5.99 8.34
C TRP A 141 8.71 5.56 9.62
N GLY A 142 9.38 4.81 10.49
CA GLY A 142 8.86 4.39 11.79
C GLY A 142 8.43 5.57 12.64
N ILE A 143 9.31 6.55 12.82
CA ILE A 143 9.04 7.77 13.60
C ILE A 143 7.89 8.57 12.98
N ALA A 144 7.90 8.77 11.66
CA ALA A 144 6.86 9.53 10.97
C ALA A 144 5.47 8.90 11.16
N ILE A 145 5.33 7.58 10.97
CA ILE A 145 4.07 6.86 11.15
C ILE A 145 3.65 6.83 12.62
N ALA A 146 4.58 6.62 13.56
CA ALA A 146 4.29 6.64 14.98
C ALA A 146 3.74 7.99 15.44
N LEU A 147 4.34 9.10 14.99
CA LEU A 147 3.86 10.46 15.30
C LEU A 147 2.49 10.71 14.68
N LEU A 148 2.30 10.34 13.41
CA LEU A 148 1.04 10.52 12.70
C LEU A 148 -0.10 9.77 13.39
N LEU A 149 0.10 8.51 13.77
CA LEU A 149 -0.88 7.71 14.49
C LEU A 149 -1.19 8.33 15.87
N THR A 150 -0.18 8.71 16.64
CA THR A 150 -0.36 9.29 17.95
C THR A 150 -1.14 10.61 17.88
N ILE A 151 -0.80 11.50 16.94
CA ILE A 151 -1.49 12.78 16.75
C ILE A 151 -2.93 12.55 16.29
N THR A 152 -3.17 11.62 15.35
CA THR A 152 -4.51 11.34 14.83
C THR A 152 -5.43 10.83 15.95
N ILE A 153 -4.95 9.93 16.80
CA ILE A 153 -5.72 9.38 17.92
C ILE A 153 -5.98 10.48 18.95
N ASP A 154 -5.00 11.32 19.28
CA ASP A 154 -5.18 12.42 20.21
C ASP A 154 -6.22 13.45 19.74
N LEU A 155 -6.17 13.81 18.45
CA LEU A 155 -7.17 14.69 17.82
C LEU A 155 -8.56 14.08 17.83
N GLY A 156 -8.67 12.77 17.54
CA GLY A 156 -9.91 12.02 17.59
C GLY A 156 -10.54 12.01 18.99
N VAL A 157 -9.74 11.70 20.01
CA VAL A 157 -10.19 11.71 21.42
C VAL A 157 -10.62 13.12 21.84
N PHE A 158 -9.84 14.14 21.48
CA PHE A 158 -10.17 15.54 21.80
C PHE A 158 -11.48 15.98 21.12
N GLY A 159 -11.68 15.61 19.85
CA GLY A 159 -12.92 15.86 19.10
C GLY A 159 -14.14 15.19 19.75
N CYS A 160 -14.02 13.91 20.11
CA CYS A 160 -15.10 13.18 20.79
C CYS A 160 -15.48 13.79 22.14
N VAL A 161 -14.50 14.19 22.94
CA VAL A 161 -14.74 14.83 24.24
C VAL A 161 -15.44 16.19 24.07
N LYS A 162 -15.02 17.00 23.10
CA LYS A 162 -15.72 18.27 22.81
C LYS A 162 -17.15 18.06 22.31
N CYS A 163 -17.37 17.12 21.39
CA CYS A 163 -18.71 16.80 20.90
C CYS A 163 -19.63 16.29 22.02
N ALA A 164 -19.14 15.40 22.89
CA ALA A 164 -19.91 14.93 24.04
C ALA A 164 -20.25 16.08 25.01
N GLY A 165 -19.31 17.01 25.23
CA GLY A 165 -19.54 18.21 26.06
C GLY A 165 -20.59 19.15 25.49
N LEU A 166 -20.66 19.30 24.15
CA LEU A 166 -21.67 20.13 23.48
C LEU A 166 -23.07 19.49 23.55
N ILE A 167 -23.15 18.16 23.38
CA ILE A 167 -24.42 17.42 23.47
C ILE A 167 -24.97 17.49 24.90
N ASN A 168 -24.10 17.38 25.91
CA ASN A 168 -24.51 17.42 27.31
C ASN A 168 -24.93 18.84 27.74
N ARG A 169 -24.36 19.89 27.17
CA ARG A 169 -24.80 21.27 27.36
C ARG A 169 -26.20 21.54 26.82
N ARG A 170 -26.61 20.89 25.71
CA ARG A 170 -27.96 20.99 25.13
C ARG A 170 -29.03 20.26 25.97
N LYS A 171 -28.64 19.35 26.85
CA LYS A 171 -29.55 18.56 27.70
C LYS A 171 -29.79 19.17 29.09
N LYS A 172 -29.17 20.31 29.44
CA LYS A 172 -29.54 20.99 30.67
C LYS A 172 -30.92 21.63 30.45
N PRO A 173 -31.94 21.21 31.22
CA PRO A 173 -33.26 21.87 31.16
C PRO A 173 -33.07 23.32 31.62
N VAL A 174 -33.71 24.23 30.88
CA VAL A 174 -33.91 25.62 31.33
C VAL A 174 -34.71 25.51 32.62
N GLU A 175 -34.06 25.68 33.78
CA GLU A 175 -34.79 25.86 35.02
C GLU A 175 -35.62 27.13 34.88
N GLU A 176 -36.92 26.96 34.86
CA GLU A 176 -37.92 27.97 34.72
C GLU A 176 -37.83 28.95 35.91
N PRO A 177 -37.62 30.25 35.69
CA PRO A 177 -37.50 31.22 36.77
C PRO A 177 -38.82 31.52 37.49
N LEU A 178 -39.92 30.82 37.18
CA LEU A 178 -41.27 31.04 37.69
C LEU A 178 -41.54 30.54 39.12
N ALA A 179 -40.65 29.70 39.68
CA ALA A 179 -40.86 29.18 41.05
C ALA A 179 -40.44 30.17 42.17
N LYS A 180 -39.76 31.27 41.84
CA LYS A 180 -39.29 32.23 42.86
C LYS A 180 -40.23 33.41 43.12
N GLU A 181 -41.21 33.70 42.23
CA GLU A 181 -42.16 34.79 42.43
C GLU A 181 -43.37 34.38 43.24
N LEU A 182 -43.70 33.11 43.35
CA LEU A 182 -44.86 32.63 44.08
C LEU A 182 -44.65 32.51 45.60
N SER A 183 -43.41 32.56 46.07
CA SER A 183 -43.10 32.46 47.53
C SER A 183 -43.02 33.81 48.24
N VAL A 184 -43.28 34.93 47.55
CA VAL A 184 -43.29 36.30 48.13
C VAL A 184 -44.71 36.85 48.33
N LEU A 185 -45.75 36.10 47.94
CA LEU A 185 -47.16 36.53 47.99
C LEU A 185 -48.03 35.72 48.94
N ILE A 186 -47.43 34.98 49.91
CA ILE A 186 -48.16 34.35 51.03
C ILE A 186 -47.57 34.79 52.34
#